data_060d5b0f53110729ff33da5407ddfbf3
#
_entry.id   060d5b0f53110729ff33da5407ddfbf3
#
_cell.length_a   1.000
_cell.length_b   1.000
_cell.length_c   1.000
_cell.angle_alpha   90.00
_cell.angle_beta   90.00
_cell.angle_gamma   90.00
#
_symmetry.space_group_name_H-M   'P 1'
#
loop_
_entity.id
_entity.type
_entity.pdbx_description
1 polymer ?
#
loop_
_entity_poly.entity_id
_entity_poly.type
_entity_poly.pdbx_seq_one_letter_code
_entity_poly.pdbx_strand_id
1 'polypeptide(L)'
;MPTIHHGDCIETMNAMPPESVDAIVTDPPYGLGFMGKKWDGLPPSLEWAEACYRVLKPGGHIAAFGGTRTWHRLAVAIEDAGFEMRDSLAWLYGSGFPKSHDVGKEIGRASCRERV
;
A
#
# COMPACT_ATOMS: atom_id res chain seq x y z
N MET A 1 -21.09 -1.80 18.07
CA MET A 1 -20.10 -0.86 18.65
C MET A 1 -18.77 -1.03 17.94
N PRO A 2 -18.15 0.06 17.49
CA PRO A 2 -16.82 -0.03 16.92
C PRO A 2 -15.80 -0.49 17.97
N THR A 3 -14.82 -1.26 17.52
CA THR A 3 -13.72 -1.71 18.36
C THR A 3 -12.43 -1.07 17.84
N ILE A 4 -11.65 -0.49 18.74
CA ILE A 4 -10.36 0.09 18.40
C ILE A 4 -9.26 -0.81 18.94
N HIS A 5 -8.38 -1.25 18.07
CA HIS A 5 -7.21 -2.02 18.44
C HIS A 5 -5.98 -1.11 18.36
N HIS A 6 -5.32 -0.90 19.48
CA HIS A 6 -4.10 -0.11 19.54
C HIS A 6 -2.88 -1.02 19.56
N GLY A 7 -2.01 -0.88 18.57
CA GLY A 7 -0.82 -1.70 18.45
C GLY A 7 -0.42 -1.93 17.00
N ASP A 8 0.54 -2.81 16.82
CA ASP A 8 0.97 -3.20 15.48
C ASP A 8 -0.15 -3.94 14.77
N CYS A 9 -0.43 -3.57 13.53
CA CYS A 9 -1.57 -4.13 12.79
C CYS A 9 -1.37 -5.62 12.46
N ILE A 10 -0.14 -6.04 12.16
CA ILE A 10 0.14 -7.45 11.85
C ILE A 10 -0.10 -8.31 13.09
N GLU A 11 0.42 -7.89 14.24
CA GLU A 11 0.19 -8.61 15.48
C GLU A 11 -1.28 -8.67 15.84
N THR A 12 -1.97 -7.56 15.68
CA THR A 12 -3.41 -7.47 15.97
C THR A 12 -4.19 -8.42 15.06
N MET A 13 -3.94 -8.38 13.77
CA MET A 13 -4.63 -9.26 12.83
C MET A 13 -4.31 -10.73 13.07
N ASN A 14 -3.08 -11.04 13.43
CA ASN A 14 -2.70 -12.42 13.72
C ASN A 14 -3.38 -12.97 14.98
N ALA A 15 -3.80 -12.09 15.88
CA ALA A 15 -4.55 -12.47 17.07
C ALA A 15 -6.07 -12.58 16.82
N MET A 16 -6.56 -12.07 15.71
CA MET A 16 -7.96 -12.14 15.35
C MET A 16 -8.33 -13.52 14.80
N PRO A 17 -9.60 -13.96 14.96
CA PRO A 17 -10.02 -15.19 14.31
C PRO A 17 -9.89 -15.09 12.78
N PRO A 18 -9.56 -16.18 12.08
CA PRO A 18 -9.56 -16.16 10.64
C PRO A 18 -10.98 -15.93 10.09
N GLU A 19 -11.05 -15.32 8.91
CA GLU A 19 -12.31 -15.11 8.21
C GLU A 19 -13.37 -14.39 9.08
N SER A 20 -12.91 -13.37 9.83
CA SER A 20 -13.77 -12.63 10.75
C SER A 20 -14.13 -11.23 10.28
N VAL A 21 -13.51 -10.75 9.20
CA VAL A 21 -13.66 -9.37 8.72
C VAL A 21 -14.31 -9.36 7.33
N ASP A 22 -15.30 -8.50 7.16
CA ASP A 22 -16.03 -8.43 5.89
C ASP A 22 -15.31 -7.68 4.79
N ALA A 23 -14.57 -6.63 5.16
CA ALA A 23 -13.82 -5.80 4.22
C ALA A 23 -12.67 -5.11 4.93
N ILE A 24 -11.64 -4.76 4.18
CA ILE A 24 -10.51 -3.95 4.67
C ILE A 24 -10.40 -2.71 3.80
N VAL A 25 -10.33 -1.55 4.45
CA VAL A 25 -9.97 -0.28 3.79
C VAL A 25 -8.77 0.26 4.54
N THR A 26 -7.70 0.52 3.84
CA THR A 26 -6.43 0.85 4.50
C THR A 26 -5.60 1.84 3.70
N ASP A 27 -4.84 2.64 4.41
CA ASP A 27 -3.89 3.59 3.83
C ASP A 27 -2.49 3.24 4.37
N PRO A 28 -1.86 2.18 3.85
CA PRO A 28 -0.57 1.72 4.36
C PRO A 28 0.56 2.66 3.94
N PRO A 29 1.73 2.57 4.59
CA PRO A 29 2.90 3.35 4.16
C PRO A 29 3.24 3.07 2.70
N TYR A 30 3.60 4.12 1.95
CA TYR A 30 3.85 3.99 0.51
C TYR A 30 5.28 3.58 0.17
N GLY A 31 6.19 3.61 1.13
CA GLY A 31 7.59 3.31 0.87
C GLY A 31 8.34 4.46 0.21
N LEU A 32 7.85 5.69 0.38
CA LEU A 32 8.45 6.88 -0.21
C LEU A 32 9.43 7.58 0.74
N GLY A 33 9.52 7.15 2.00
CA GLY A 33 10.32 7.84 3.00
C GLY A 33 9.76 9.22 3.34
N PHE A 34 8.44 9.34 3.44
CA PHE A 34 7.73 10.60 3.64
C PHE A 34 8.35 11.41 4.78
N MET A 35 8.84 12.62 4.48
CA MET A 35 9.50 13.52 5.42
C MET A 35 10.63 12.83 6.23
N GLY A 36 11.31 11.86 5.63
CA GLY A 36 12.37 11.11 6.31
C GLY A 36 11.89 10.14 7.37
N LYS A 37 10.60 9.88 7.43
CA LYS A 37 10.04 8.97 8.44
C LYS A 37 10.38 7.52 8.12
N LYS A 38 10.87 6.80 9.11
CA LYS A 38 11.24 5.39 8.94
C LYS A 38 10.05 4.50 8.64
N TRP A 39 8.88 4.82 9.19
CA TRP A 39 7.68 4.01 8.95
C TRP A 39 7.24 4.01 7.50
N ASP A 40 7.65 5.01 6.71
CA ASP A 40 7.35 5.07 5.29
C ASP A 40 8.58 4.73 4.42
N GLY A 41 9.59 4.10 4.99
CA GLY A 41 10.80 3.73 4.27
C GLY A 41 10.64 2.52 3.36
N LEU A 42 9.70 1.64 3.68
CA LEU A 42 9.45 0.41 2.95
C LEU A 42 7.98 0.27 2.59
N PRO A 43 7.67 -0.32 1.43
CA PRO A 43 6.29 -0.61 1.08
C PRO A 43 5.74 -1.72 2.00
N PRO A 44 4.42 -1.90 2.00
CA PRO A 44 3.81 -2.98 2.77
C PRO A 44 4.38 -4.34 2.39
N SER A 45 4.58 -5.18 3.39
CA SER A 45 5.22 -6.47 3.21
C SER A 45 4.22 -7.56 2.83
N LEU A 46 4.77 -8.67 2.32
CA LEU A 46 3.98 -9.87 2.10
C LEU A 46 3.35 -10.36 3.41
N GLU A 47 4.07 -10.28 4.51
CA GLU A 47 3.55 -10.67 5.82
C GLU A 47 2.29 -9.89 6.20
N TRP A 48 2.30 -8.59 5.97
CA TRP A 48 1.12 -7.76 6.18
C TRP A 48 -0.04 -8.19 5.28
N ALA A 49 0.24 -8.41 4.01
CA ALA A 49 -0.78 -8.81 3.05
C ALA A 49 -1.37 -10.19 3.39
N GLU A 50 -0.54 -11.12 3.85
CA GLU A 50 -0.99 -12.43 4.29
C GLU A 50 -1.88 -12.34 5.54
N ALA A 51 -1.54 -11.45 6.48
CA ALA A 51 -2.39 -11.21 7.64
C ALA A 51 -3.76 -10.66 7.24
N CYS A 52 -3.79 -9.75 6.28
CA CYS A 52 -5.05 -9.23 5.72
C CYS A 52 -5.88 -10.34 5.06
N TYR A 53 -5.22 -11.17 4.28
CA TYR A 53 -5.89 -12.29 3.59
C TYR A 53 -6.53 -13.26 4.59
N ARG A 54 -5.78 -13.57 5.65
CA ARG A 54 -6.25 -14.51 6.67
C ARG A 54 -7.51 -14.04 7.38
N VAL A 55 -7.59 -12.75 7.75
CA VAL A 55 -8.73 -12.25 8.52
C VAL A 55 -9.95 -11.94 7.67
N LEU A 56 -9.79 -11.76 6.37
CA LEU A 56 -10.92 -11.50 5.47
C LEU A 56 -11.74 -12.76 5.23
N LYS A 57 -13.05 -12.59 5.23
CA LYS A 57 -13.97 -13.66 4.85
C LYS A 57 -13.82 -13.96 3.35
N PRO A 58 -14.11 -15.20 2.92
CA PRO A 58 -14.18 -15.51 1.50
C PRO A 58 -15.10 -14.55 0.76
N GLY A 59 -14.67 -14.02 -0.37
CA GLY A 59 -15.41 -13.01 -1.11
C GLY A 59 -15.25 -11.59 -0.59
N GLY A 60 -14.53 -11.39 0.52
CA GLY A 60 -14.24 -10.06 1.05
C GLY A 60 -13.27 -9.28 0.18
N HIS A 61 -13.38 -7.98 0.21
CA HIS A 61 -12.54 -7.09 -0.59
C HIS A 61 -11.58 -6.28 0.28
N ILE A 62 -10.40 -6.03 -0.26
CA ILE A 62 -9.46 -5.08 0.31
C ILE A 62 -9.32 -3.90 -0.65
N ALA A 63 -9.46 -2.70 -0.12
CA ALA A 63 -9.18 -1.46 -0.83
C ALA A 63 -8.00 -0.78 -0.13
N ALA A 64 -6.88 -0.69 -0.81
CA ALA A 64 -5.65 -0.15 -0.24
C ALA A 64 -5.16 1.04 -1.07
N PHE A 65 -4.93 2.15 -0.41
CA PHE A 65 -4.33 3.31 -1.06
C PHE A 65 -2.87 3.05 -1.38
N GLY A 66 -2.42 3.58 -2.50
CA GLY A 66 -1.02 3.50 -2.90
C GLY A 66 -0.61 4.74 -3.68
N GLY A 67 0.67 5.05 -3.65
CA GLY A 67 1.23 6.16 -4.40
C GLY A 67 1.55 5.76 -5.84
N THR A 68 1.58 6.74 -6.74
CA THR A 68 1.83 6.48 -8.17
C THR A 68 3.22 5.88 -8.44
N ARG A 69 4.15 6.04 -7.51
CA ARG A 69 5.53 5.56 -7.70
C ARG A 69 5.77 4.18 -7.15
N THR A 70 4.96 3.74 -6.20
CA THR A 70 5.21 2.49 -5.46
C THR A 70 4.01 1.55 -5.41
N TRP A 71 2.88 1.93 -6.00
CA TRP A 71 1.67 1.11 -5.95
C TRP A 71 1.88 -0.31 -6.49
N HIS A 72 2.79 -0.46 -7.46
CA HIS A 72 3.08 -1.78 -8.03
C HIS A 72 3.63 -2.75 -6.99
N ARG A 73 4.43 -2.26 -6.03
CA ARG A 73 4.96 -3.11 -4.96
C ARG A 73 3.86 -3.53 -3.99
N LEU A 74 2.95 -2.62 -3.68
CA LEU A 74 1.76 -2.93 -2.88
C LEU A 74 0.91 -3.98 -3.60
N ALA A 75 0.66 -3.79 -4.88
CA ALA A 75 -0.13 -4.71 -5.68
C ALA A 75 0.50 -6.11 -5.71
N VAL A 76 1.80 -6.21 -5.90
CA VAL A 76 2.52 -7.49 -5.89
C VAL A 76 2.39 -8.19 -4.53
N ALA A 77 2.58 -7.45 -3.44
CA ALA A 77 2.47 -8.04 -2.10
C ALA A 77 1.05 -8.59 -1.86
N ILE A 78 0.04 -7.85 -2.26
CA ILE A 78 -1.35 -8.26 -2.12
C ILE A 78 -1.64 -9.49 -2.98
N GLU A 79 -1.20 -9.49 -4.22
CA GLU A 79 -1.41 -10.61 -5.13
C GLU A 79 -0.67 -11.86 -4.65
N ASP A 80 0.57 -11.71 -4.20
CA ASP A 80 1.36 -12.84 -3.70
C ASP A 80 0.76 -13.47 -2.43
N ALA A 81 0.00 -12.70 -1.67
CA ALA A 81 -0.71 -13.21 -0.48
C ALA A 81 -1.92 -14.08 -0.86
N GLY A 82 -2.36 -14.06 -2.10
CA GLY A 82 -3.47 -14.86 -2.59
C GLY A 82 -4.68 -14.08 -3.08
N PHE A 83 -4.65 -12.76 -3.00
CA PHE A 83 -5.74 -11.94 -3.51
C PHE A 83 -5.76 -11.92 -5.03
N GLU A 84 -6.95 -11.78 -5.58
CA GLU A 84 -7.13 -11.53 -7.00
C GLU A 84 -7.26 -10.03 -7.24
N MET A 85 -6.40 -9.47 -8.07
CA MET A 85 -6.49 -8.06 -8.44
C MET A 85 -7.71 -7.84 -9.32
N ARG A 86 -8.61 -6.97 -8.86
CA ARG A 86 -9.86 -6.70 -9.58
C ARG A 86 -9.81 -5.43 -10.40
N ASP A 87 -9.46 -4.31 -9.75
CA ASP A 87 -9.54 -3.03 -10.41
C ASP A 87 -8.68 -2.00 -9.68
N SER A 88 -8.53 -0.87 -10.35
CA SER A 88 -7.83 0.29 -9.81
C SER A 88 -8.81 1.45 -9.75
N LEU A 89 -8.95 2.04 -8.57
CA LEU A 89 -9.83 3.18 -8.33
C LEU A 89 -8.98 4.44 -8.18
N ALA A 90 -9.46 5.54 -8.74
CA ALA A 90 -8.79 6.82 -8.61
C ALA A 90 -9.46 7.66 -7.53
N TRP A 91 -8.65 8.17 -6.61
CA TRP A 91 -9.10 9.13 -5.61
C TRP A 91 -8.75 10.53 -6.12
N LEU A 92 -9.75 11.29 -6.54
CA LEU A 92 -9.54 12.60 -7.15
C LEU A 92 -9.86 13.72 -6.17
N TYR A 93 -8.99 14.70 -6.10
CA TYR A 93 -9.21 15.87 -5.26
C TYR A 93 -8.51 17.09 -5.88
N GLY A 94 -9.00 18.29 -5.53
CA GLY A 94 -8.57 19.53 -6.16
C GLY A 94 -7.27 20.11 -5.60
N SER A 95 -6.76 19.57 -4.50
CA SER A 95 -5.52 20.04 -3.87
C SER A 95 -4.58 18.86 -3.70
N GLY A 96 -3.29 19.11 -3.77
CA GLY A 96 -2.31 18.04 -3.62
C GLY A 96 -0.99 18.43 -4.23
N PHE A 97 0.03 17.62 -3.98
CA PHE A 97 1.33 17.85 -4.56
C PHE A 97 1.35 17.46 -6.03
N PRO A 98 1.97 18.27 -6.91
CA PRO A 98 2.24 17.83 -8.26
C PRO A 98 3.13 16.60 -8.24
N LYS A 99 2.75 15.59 -9.00
CA LYS A 99 3.54 14.35 -9.11
C LYS A 99 4.41 14.33 -10.36
N SER A 100 4.42 15.42 -11.12
CA SER A 100 5.23 15.56 -12.32
C SER A 100 6.70 15.76 -11.97
N HIS A 101 7.55 15.29 -12.86
CA HIS A 101 8.98 15.51 -12.76
C HIS A 101 9.41 16.74 -13.54
N ASP A 102 10.42 17.42 -13.06
CA ASP A 102 11.11 18.43 -13.83
C ASP A 102 12.05 17.70 -14.81
N VAL A 103 11.63 17.60 -16.03
CA VAL A 103 12.36 16.85 -17.06
C VAL A 103 13.75 17.42 -17.27
N GLY A 104 13.91 18.74 -17.18
CA GLY A 104 15.22 19.36 -17.32
C GLY A 104 16.21 18.90 -16.26
N LYS A 105 15.77 18.82 -15.02
CA LYS A 105 16.59 18.31 -13.92
C LYS A 105 16.88 16.82 -14.05
N GLU A 106 15.92 16.06 -14.50
CA GLU A 106 16.11 14.62 -14.71
C GLU A 106 17.10 14.34 -15.84
N ILE A 107 17.03 15.10 -16.91
CA ILE A 107 18.00 15.00 -18.00
C ILE A 107 19.40 15.31 -17.49
N GLY A 108 19.57 16.35 -16.70
CA GLY A 108 20.85 16.68 -16.11
C GLY A 108 21.43 15.58 -15.24
N ARG A 109 20.59 14.85 -14.53
CA ARG A 109 21.03 13.71 -13.70
C ARG A 109 21.35 12.47 -14.51
N ALA A 110 20.64 12.27 -15.59
CA ALA A 110 20.70 11.03 -16.35
C ALA A 110 21.53 11.13 -17.61
N SER A 111 22.07 12.32 -17.94
CA SER A 111 22.74 12.57 -19.21
C SER A 111 23.89 11.63 -19.53
N CYS A 112 24.56 11.12 -18.51
CA CYS A 112 25.69 10.23 -18.69
C CYS A 112 25.34 8.77 -18.39
N ARG A 113 24.09 8.45 -18.20
CA ARG A 113 23.65 7.10 -17.89
C ARG A 113 22.44 6.76 -18.67
N GLU A 114 22.41 5.57 -19.15
CA GLU A 114 21.21 5.06 -19.72
C GLU A 114 20.25 4.72 -18.61
N ARG A 115 19.05 5.24 -18.75
CA ARG A 115 17.97 4.94 -17.84
C ARG A 115 16.80 4.42 -18.61
N VAL A 116 16.43 3.29 -18.24
CA VAL A 116 15.30 2.63 -18.87
C VAL A 116 14.09 2.73 -17.98
#